data_bb23dec79cfe70d4d957a56023042f95
#
_entry.id   bb23dec79cfe70d4d957a56023042f95
#
_cell.length_a   1.000
_cell.length_b   1.000
_cell.length_c   1.000
_cell.angle_alpha   90.00
_cell.angle_beta   90.00
_cell.angle_gamma   90.00
#
_symmetry.space_group_name_H-M   'P 1'
#
loop_
_entity.id
_entity.type
_entity.pdbx_description
1 polymer ?
#
loop_
_entity_poly.entity_id
_entity_poly.type
_entity_poly.pdbx_seq_one_letter_code
_entity_poly.pdbx_strand_id
1 'polypeptide(L)'
;ANGLSEKKNSILEINDLCFAYPEEKKRALNHVSLHVEDGEFLVLCGKSGCGKSTLLTHLKTPLTPHGKRKGEILFQGVPIGEMSNREQSQRIGYVLQNPDNQIVTDYVWHELAFGLENMALPVQDIRRRVSEMASFFGMEEWFHKKTCQLSGGQQQLRNLAAVMGMEPILLIL
;
A
#
# COMPACT_ATOMS: atom_id res chain seq x y z
N ALA A 1 33.05 26.77 0.62
CA ALA A 1 31.61 26.51 0.85
C ALA A 1 31.30 25.11 0.38
N ASN A 2 31.35 24.12 1.27
CA ASN A 2 31.05 22.74 0.97
C ASN A 2 29.53 22.58 1.08
N GLY A 3 28.83 22.53 -0.04
CA GLY A 3 27.45 22.06 -0.11
C GLY A 3 27.43 20.55 0.11
N LEU A 4 27.16 20.14 1.33
CA LEU A 4 26.69 18.81 1.63
C LEU A 4 25.32 18.68 0.96
N SER A 5 25.25 18.08 -0.21
CA SER A 5 24.01 17.58 -0.79
C SER A 5 23.52 16.49 0.16
N GLU A 6 22.51 16.81 0.97
CA GLU A 6 21.74 15.80 1.69
C GLU A 6 21.29 14.78 0.65
N LYS A 7 21.83 13.57 0.72
CA LYS A 7 21.29 12.43 -0.02
C LYS A 7 19.89 12.22 0.53
N LYS A 8 18.89 12.78 -0.16
CA LYS A 8 17.51 12.43 0.11
C LYS A 8 17.39 10.90 0.00
N ASN A 9 16.90 10.27 1.05
CA ASN A 9 16.73 8.81 1.06
C ASN A 9 15.63 8.43 0.08
N SER A 10 16.01 7.76 -1.00
CA SER A 10 15.07 7.16 -1.93
C SER A 10 14.34 6.01 -1.27
N ILE A 11 13.01 6.10 -1.22
CA ILE A 11 12.13 5.05 -0.67
C ILE A 11 11.83 4.01 -1.72
N LEU A 12 11.53 4.45 -2.94
CA LEU A 12 11.17 3.59 -4.06
C LEU A 12 11.95 3.99 -5.30
N GLU A 13 12.54 3.00 -5.96
CA GLU A 13 13.16 3.15 -7.27
C GLU A 13 12.61 2.13 -8.24
N ILE A 14 12.15 2.59 -9.40
CA ILE A 14 11.75 1.75 -10.51
C ILE A 14 12.68 2.08 -11.66
N ASN A 15 13.42 1.09 -12.15
CA ASN A 15 14.40 1.23 -13.19
C ASN A 15 14.03 0.39 -14.41
N ASP A 16 13.69 1.07 -15.49
CA ASP A 16 13.43 0.49 -16.81
C ASP A 16 12.42 -0.67 -16.80
N LEU A 17 11.32 -0.50 -16.07
CA LEU A 17 10.29 -1.54 -15.91
C LEU A 17 9.48 -1.70 -17.19
N CYS A 18 9.50 -2.93 -17.72
CA CYS A 18 8.66 -3.37 -18.82
C CYS A 18 7.82 -4.56 -18.39
N PHE A 19 6.56 -4.58 -18.77
CA PHE A 19 5.65 -5.69 -18.48
C PHE A 19 4.67 -5.92 -19.61
N ALA A 20 4.43 -7.19 -19.96
CA ALA A 20 3.40 -7.62 -20.89
C ALA A 20 2.63 -8.81 -20.30
N TYR A 21 1.30 -8.77 -20.40
CA TYR A 21 0.45 -9.92 -20.06
C TYR A 21 0.70 -11.10 -21.01
N PRO A 22 0.47 -12.36 -20.59
CA PRO A 22 0.90 -13.55 -21.33
C PRO A 22 0.40 -13.62 -22.78
N GLU A 23 -0.83 -13.17 -23.03
CA GLU A 23 -1.49 -13.26 -24.34
C GLU A 23 -1.52 -11.93 -25.10
N GLU A 24 -0.97 -10.87 -24.52
CA GLU A 24 -0.99 -9.55 -25.15
C GLU A 24 0.30 -9.28 -25.93
N LYS A 25 0.15 -8.85 -27.19
CA LYS A 25 1.29 -8.41 -28.01
C LYS A 25 1.84 -7.06 -27.57
N LYS A 26 1.00 -6.23 -26.93
CA LYS A 26 1.37 -4.89 -26.48
C LYS A 26 1.81 -4.91 -25.01
N ARG A 27 2.90 -4.23 -24.72
CA ARG A 27 3.35 -4.06 -23.34
C ARG A 27 2.38 -3.16 -22.56
N ALA A 28 1.99 -3.59 -21.37
CA ALA A 28 1.21 -2.77 -20.43
C ALA A 28 2.10 -1.69 -19.78
N LEU A 29 3.36 -2.02 -19.51
CA LEU A 29 4.40 -1.09 -19.05
C LEU A 29 5.56 -1.12 -20.02
N ASN A 30 6.06 0.05 -20.41
CA ASN A 30 7.11 0.18 -21.41
C ASN A 30 8.18 1.17 -20.93
N HIS A 31 9.32 0.66 -20.50
CA HIS A 31 10.47 1.42 -20.02
C HIS A 31 10.11 2.48 -18.97
N VAL A 32 9.37 2.07 -17.94
CA VAL A 32 8.96 2.97 -16.86
C VAL A 32 10.08 3.10 -15.85
N SER A 33 10.50 4.34 -15.63
CA SER A 33 11.49 4.69 -14.61
C SER A 33 10.96 5.84 -13.76
N LEU A 34 10.98 5.67 -12.44
CA LEU A 34 10.63 6.71 -11.49
C LEU A 34 11.28 6.40 -10.13
N HIS A 35 11.39 7.39 -9.30
CA HIS A 35 11.76 7.20 -7.90
C HIS A 35 10.93 8.10 -7.01
N VAL A 36 10.77 7.68 -5.76
CA VAL A 36 10.03 8.38 -4.72
C VAL A 36 10.95 8.59 -3.53
N GLU A 37 11.08 9.82 -3.08
CA GLU A 37 11.89 10.20 -1.94
C GLU A 37 11.05 10.21 -0.65
N ASP A 38 11.73 10.18 0.49
CA ASP A 38 11.06 10.27 1.79
C ASP A 38 10.28 11.59 1.92
N GLY A 39 9.03 11.48 2.38
CA GLY A 39 8.10 12.60 2.52
C GLY A 39 7.51 13.13 1.21
N GLU A 40 7.75 12.46 0.08
CA GLU A 40 7.21 12.85 -1.22
C GLU A 40 5.76 12.37 -1.40
N PHE A 41 4.94 13.23 -2.01
CA PHE A 41 3.59 12.91 -2.48
C PHE A 41 3.58 12.88 -4.00
N LEU A 42 3.42 11.69 -4.58
CA LEU A 42 3.44 11.46 -6.01
C LEU A 42 2.04 11.12 -6.54
N VAL A 43 1.61 11.76 -7.60
CA VAL A 43 0.34 11.47 -8.27
C VAL A 43 0.60 10.89 -9.65
N LEU A 44 0.01 9.72 -9.92
CA LEU A 44 0.03 9.09 -11.24
C LEU A 44 -1.24 9.46 -12.01
N CYS A 45 -1.07 10.22 -13.08
CA CYS A 45 -2.15 10.65 -13.95
C CYS A 45 -2.04 10.00 -15.35
N GLY A 46 -3.17 9.73 -15.97
CA GLY A 46 -3.22 9.21 -17.34
C GLY A 46 -4.59 8.68 -17.71
N LYS A 47 -4.79 8.40 -18.99
CA LYS A 47 -6.04 7.81 -19.50
C LYS A 47 -6.29 6.44 -18.89
N SER A 48 -7.56 6.04 -18.80
CA SER A 48 -7.92 4.68 -18.40
C SER A 48 -7.23 3.66 -19.33
N GLY A 49 -6.69 2.59 -18.76
CA GLY A 49 -5.99 1.54 -19.51
C GLY A 49 -4.54 1.86 -19.90
N CYS A 50 -3.95 2.97 -19.43
CA CYS A 50 -2.55 3.31 -19.75
C CYS A 50 -1.50 2.61 -18.86
N GLY A 51 -1.91 1.72 -17.95
CA GLY A 51 -1.00 0.93 -17.12
C GLY A 51 -0.80 1.42 -15.69
N LYS A 52 -1.52 2.44 -15.20
CA LYS A 52 -1.38 2.95 -13.82
C LYS A 52 -1.60 1.86 -12.77
N SER A 53 -2.73 1.16 -12.84
CA SER A 53 -3.05 0.08 -11.91
C SER A 53 -2.06 -1.08 -12.03
N THR A 54 -1.64 -1.41 -13.24
CA THR A 54 -0.62 -2.43 -13.49
C THR A 54 0.71 -2.05 -12.82
N LEU A 55 1.14 -0.80 -12.93
CA LEU A 55 2.33 -0.32 -12.25
C LEU A 55 2.22 -0.44 -10.74
N LEU A 56 1.11 -0.01 -10.16
CA LEU A 56 0.90 -0.05 -8.71
C LEU A 56 0.86 -1.48 -8.16
N THR A 57 0.29 -2.44 -8.89
CA THR A 57 0.27 -3.85 -8.49
C THR A 57 1.66 -4.49 -8.46
N HIS A 58 2.63 -3.97 -9.23
CA HIS A 58 4.02 -4.42 -9.19
C HIS A 58 4.76 -3.99 -7.92
N LEU A 59 4.24 -3.02 -7.18
CA LEU A 59 4.80 -2.55 -5.92
C LEU A 59 4.45 -3.45 -4.72
N LYS A 60 3.62 -4.46 -4.93
CA LYS A 60 3.30 -5.47 -3.92
C LYS A 60 3.30 -6.85 -4.55
N THR A 61 4.28 -7.67 -4.22
CA THR A 61 4.51 -8.98 -4.85
C THR A 61 3.27 -9.88 -4.90
N PRO A 62 2.46 -10.01 -3.83
CA PRO A 62 1.24 -10.82 -3.88
C PRO A 62 0.19 -10.35 -4.89
N LEU A 63 0.24 -9.08 -5.32
CA LEU A 63 -0.68 -8.50 -6.29
C LEU A 63 -0.10 -8.45 -7.70
N THR A 64 1.19 -8.78 -7.87
CA THR A 64 1.88 -8.71 -9.15
C THR A 64 1.29 -9.72 -10.13
N PRO A 65 0.81 -9.30 -11.31
CA PRO A 65 0.24 -10.19 -12.29
C PRO A 65 1.30 -11.08 -12.96
N HIS A 66 0.87 -12.23 -13.45
CA HIS A 66 1.72 -13.08 -14.28
C HIS A 66 1.97 -12.45 -15.64
N GLY A 67 3.17 -12.59 -16.17
CA GLY A 67 3.55 -12.07 -17.47
C GLY A 67 5.06 -11.96 -17.67
N LYS A 68 5.45 -11.40 -18.81
CA LYS A 68 6.86 -11.14 -19.13
C LYS A 68 7.28 -9.80 -18.56
N ARG A 69 8.22 -9.83 -17.60
CA ARG A 69 8.73 -8.66 -16.92
C ARG A 69 10.23 -8.48 -17.15
N LYS A 70 10.65 -7.22 -17.33
CA LYS A 70 12.05 -6.77 -17.32
C LYS A 70 12.16 -5.50 -16.49
N GLY A 71 13.37 -5.19 -16.03
CA GLY A 71 13.65 -4.07 -15.14
C GLY A 71 13.63 -4.47 -13.68
N GLU A 72 13.81 -3.49 -12.80
CA GLU A 72 13.89 -3.72 -11.37
C GLU A 72 13.06 -2.72 -10.58
N ILE A 73 12.62 -3.15 -9.41
CA ILE A 73 11.96 -2.33 -8.42
C ILE A 73 12.71 -2.49 -7.11
N LEU A 74 13.23 -1.38 -6.59
CA LEU A 74 13.95 -1.34 -5.32
C LEU A 74 13.12 -0.58 -4.28
N PHE A 75 12.96 -1.17 -3.12
CA PHE A 75 12.36 -0.53 -1.95
C PHE A 75 13.45 -0.35 -0.89
N GLN A 76 13.75 0.91 -0.56
CA GLN A 76 14.89 1.28 0.31
C GLN A 76 16.20 0.59 -0.12
N GLY A 77 16.46 0.53 -1.42
CA GLY A 77 17.67 -0.08 -1.99
C GLY A 77 17.66 -1.60 -2.10
N VAL A 78 16.61 -2.27 -1.67
CA VAL A 78 16.46 -3.73 -1.72
C VAL A 78 15.47 -4.12 -2.82
N PRO A 79 15.80 -5.09 -3.71
CA PRO A 79 14.84 -5.60 -4.68
C PRO A 79 13.55 -6.07 -4.00
N ILE A 80 12.41 -5.59 -4.49
CA ILE A 80 11.12 -5.86 -3.84
C ILE A 80 10.78 -7.35 -3.78
N GLY A 81 11.25 -8.12 -4.75
CA GLY A 81 11.07 -9.58 -4.79
C GLY A 81 11.86 -10.33 -3.72
N GLU A 82 12.88 -9.73 -3.11
CA GLU A 82 13.66 -10.30 -2.02
C GLU A 82 13.05 -10.03 -0.64
N MET A 83 12.09 -9.11 -0.56
CA MET A 83 11.35 -8.85 0.67
C MET A 83 10.33 -9.96 0.92
N SER A 84 10.22 -10.41 2.17
CA SER A 84 9.14 -11.32 2.57
C SER A 84 7.77 -10.65 2.42
N ASN A 85 6.71 -11.45 2.22
CA ASN A 85 5.34 -10.91 2.18
C ASN A 85 4.97 -10.17 3.47
N ARG A 86 5.51 -10.61 4.60
CA ARG A 86 5.31 -9.96 5.90
C ARG A 86 5.95 -8.57 5.94
N GLU A 87 7.19 -8.42 5.50
CA GLU A 87 7.87 -7.12 5.42
C GLU A 87 7.16 -6.17 4.46
N GLN A 88 6.75 -6.65 3.29
CA GLN A 88 5.98 -5.84 2.35
C GLN A 88 4.65 -5.36 2.96
N SER A 89 3.94 -6.23 3.67
CA SER A 89 2.66 -5.88 4.32
C SER A 89 2.83 -4.83 5.40
N GLN A 90 3.95 -4.83 6.14
CA GLN A 90 4.23 -3.87 7.21
C GLN A 90 4.73 -2.53 6.69
N ARG A 91 5.55 -2.52 5.64
CA ARG A 91 6.24 -1.33 5.14
C ARG A 91 5.55 -0.64 3.98
N ILE A 92 4.81 -1.40 3.15
CA ILE A 92 4.08 -0.91 1.99
C ILE A 92 2.59 -1.09 2.24
N GLY A 93 1.91 0.01 2.55
CA GLY A 93 0.47 0.05 2.67
C GLY A 93 -0.18 0.19 1.30
N TYR A 94 -1.12 -0.68 0.97
CA TYR A 94 -1.87 -0.66 -0.28
C TYR A 94 -3.36 -0.67 0.03
N VAL A 95 -4.06 0.40 -0.35
CA VAL A 95 -5.51 0.50 -0.24
C VAL A 95 -6.12 0.12 -1.58
N LEU A 96 -6.78 -1.04 -1.63
CA LEU A 96 -7.40 -1.54 -2.85
C LEU A 96 -8.59 -0.68 -3.27
N GLN A 97 -8.78 -0.53 -4.59
CA GLN A 97 -9.93 0.18 -5.16
C GLN A 97 -11.27 -0.50 -4.84
N ASN A 98 -11.27 -1.83 -4.67
CA ASN A 98 -12.44 -2.59 -4.25
C ASN A 98 -12.32 -2.92 -2.74
N PRO A 99 -13.02 -2.18 -1.86
CA PRO A 99 -12.93 -2.36 -0.42
C PRO A 99 -13.33 -3.74 0.08
N ASP A 100 -14.26 -4.41 -0.59
CA ASP A 100 -14.79 -5.72 -0.17
C ASP A 100 -13.72 -6.80 -0.16
N ASN A 101 -12.70 -6.69 -0.99
CA ASN A 101 -11.58 -7.65 -1.04
C ASN A 101 -10.59 -7.53 0.11
N GLN A 102 -10.68 -6.47 0.94
CA GLN A 102 -9.81 -6.23 2.09
C GLN A 102 -10.45 -6.62 3.42
N ILE A 103 -11.75 -6.96 3.42
CA ILE A 103 -12.48 -7.30 4.66
C ILE A 103 -12.10 -8.72 5.10
N VAL A 104 -11.62 -8.83 6.33
CA VAL A 104 -11.22 -10.12 6.95
C VAL A 104 -12.07 -10.43 8.18
N THR A 105 -12.66 -9.43 8.83
CA THR A 105 -13.37 -9.57 10.10
C THR A 105 -14.77 -9.00 10.05
N ASP A 106 -15.61 -9.40 11.02
CA ASP A 106 -17.02 -9.00 11.09
C ASP A 106 -17.26 -7.59 11.68
N TYR A 107 -16.32 -7.09 12.48
CA TYR A 107 -16.46 -5.83 13.21
C TYR A 107 -15.40 -4.81 12.80
N VAL A 108 -15.77 -3.54 12.79
CA VAL A 108 -14.89 -2.43 12.43
C VAL A 108 -13.65 -2.38 13.32
N TRP A 109 -13.82 -2.43 14.64
CA TRP A 109 -12.68 -2.37 15.57
C TRP A 109 -11.70 -3.53 15.38
N HIS A 110 -12.20 -4.72 15.06
CA HIS A 110 -11.36 -5.89 14.84
C HIS A 110 -10.60 -5.80 13.51
N GLU A 111 -11.23 -5.24 12.49
CA GLU A 111 -10.57 -4.94 11.22
C GLU A 111 -9.39 -3.97 11.38
N LEU A 112 -9.54 -2.94 12.22
CA LEU A 112 -8.47 -2.02 12.55
C LEU A 112 -7.33 -2.69 13.35
N ALA A 113 -7.67 -3.63 14.21
CA ALA A 113 -6.70 -4.36 15.03
C ALA A 113 -5.97 -5.47 14.27
N PHE A 114 -6.59 -6.04 13.23
CA PHE A 114 -6.10 -7.24 12.56
C PHE A 114 -4.66 -7.13 12.04
N GLY A 115 -4.34 -6.06 11.33
CA GLY A 115 -2.98 -5.82 10.83
C GLY A 115 -1.95 -5.66 11.96
N LEU A 116 -2.35 -5.01 13.04
CA LEU A 116 -1.50 -4.78 14.22
C LEU A 116 -1.25 -6.07 15.01
N GLU A 117 -2.26 -6.95 15.09
CA GLU A 117 -2.11 -8.28 15.68
C GLU A 117 -1.08 -9.12 14.92
N ASN A 118 -1.08 -9.06 13.59
CA ASN A 118 -0.10 -9.74 12.75
C ASN A 118 1.33 -9.20 12.90
N MET A 119 1.49 -7.97 13.38
CA MET A 119 2.79 -7.37 13.72
C MET A 119 3.32 -7.84 15.07
N ALA A 120 2.57 -8.64 15.81
CA ALA A 120 2.92 -9.13 17.14
C ALA A 120 3.21 -8.01 18.16
N LEU A 121 2.47 -6.92 18.07
CA LEU A 121 2.56 -5.82 19.05
C LEU A 121 1.91 -6.20 20.38
N PRO A 122 2.37 -5.61 21.50
CA PRO A 122 1.68 -5.75 22.77
C PRO A 122 0.22 -5.28 22.71
N VAL A 123 -0.68 -5.98 23.38
CA VAL A 123 -2.13 -5.69 23.36
C VAL A 123 -2.45 -4.24 23.72
N GLN A 124 -1.68 -3.65 24.64
CA GLN A 124 -1.85 -2.24 25.04
C GLN A 124 -1.54 -1.28 23.89
N ASP A 125 -0.51 -1.56 23.12
CA ASP A 125 -0.14 -0.76 21.93
C ASP A 125 -1.17 -0.90 20.82
N ILE A 126 -1.69 -2.11 20.60
CA ILE A 126 -2.78 -2.35 19.65
C ILE A 126 -4.01 -1.53 20.03
N ARG A 127 -4.45 -1.60 21.29
CA ARG A 127 -5.61 -0.84 21.78
C ARG A 127 -5.42 0.67 21.61
N ARG A 128 -4.24 1.18 21.96
CA ARG A 128 -3.93 2.60 21.79
C ARG A 128 -4.01 3.03 20.34
N ARG A 129 -3.34 2.32 19.43
CA ARG A 129 -3.34 2.66 17.99
C ARG A 129 -4.72 2.56 17.36
N VAL A 130 -5.50 1.53 17.69
CA VAL A 130 -6.86 1.38 17.21
C VAL A 130 -7.74 2.54 17.67
N SER A 131 -7.63 2.95 18.93
CA SER A 131 -8.37 4.10 19.47
C SER A 131 -7.94 5.41 18.82
N GLU A 132 -6.65 5.62 18.60
CA GLU A 132 -6.11 6.80 17.92
C GLU A 132 -6.61 6.87 16.47
N MET A 133 -6.63 5.76 15.74
CA MET A 133 -7.17 5.72 14.38
C MET A 133 -8.66 5.97 14.34
N ALA A 134 -9.42 5.37 15.24
CA ALA A 134 -10.85 5.59 15.34
C ALA A 134 -11.19 7.07 15.61
N SER A 135 -10.46 7.71 16.52
CA SER A 135 -10.62 9.12 16.83
C SER A 135 -10.18 10.02 15.68
N PHE A 136 -9.03 9.75 15.09
CA PHE A 136 -8.49 10.54 13.98
C PHE A 136 -9.42 10.56 12.77
N PHE A 137 -10.04 9.44 12.44
CA PHE A 137 -10.95 9.31 11.30
C PHE A 137 -12.44 9.53 11.66
N GLY A 138 -12.75 9.89 12.91
CA GLY A 138 -14.13 10.13 13.34
C GLY A 138 -15.01 8.87 13.30
N MET A 139 -14.46 7.73 13.67
CA MET A 139 -15.11 6.42 13.57
C MET A 139 -15.79 5.97 14.89
N GLU A 140 -15.81 6.81 15.93
CA GLU A 140 -16.27 6.43 17.26
C GLU A 140 -17.73 5.93 17.28
N GLU A 141 -18.61 6.57 16.51
CA GLU A 141 -20.04 6.23 16.46
C GLU A 141 -20.31 4.86 15.82
N TRP A 142 -19.45 4.40 14.94
CA TRP A 142 -19.63 3.14 14.21
C TRP A 142 -18.50 2.11 14.44
N PHE A 143 -17.67 2.37 15.45
CA PHE A 143 -16.53 1.52 15.81
C PHE A 143 -16.95 0.08 16.16
N HIS A 144 -18.09 -0.11 16.82
CA HIS A 144 -18.62 -1.40 17.19
C HIS A 144 -19.63 -1.99 16.18
N LYS A 145 -19.88 -1.30 15.06
CA LYS A 145 -20.76 -1.83 14.00
C LYS A 145 -20.12 -3.01 13.27
N LYS A 146 -20.97 -3.85 12.71
CA LYS A 146 -20.51 -4.87 11.76
C LYS A 146 -20.06 -4.22 10.45
N THR A 147 -19.04 -4.78 9.84
CA THR A 147 -18.48 -4.27 8.58
C THR A 147 -19.49 -4.24 7.44
N CYS A 148 -20.44 -5.19 7.41
CA CYS A 148 -21.53 -5.23 6.42
C CYS A 148 -22.56 -4.10 6.56
N GLN A 149 -22.57 -3.37 7.67
CA GLN A 149 -23.51 -2.28 7.92
C GLN A 149 -22.97 -0.90 7.49
N LEU A 150 -21.76 -0.85 6.96
CA LEU A 150 -21.12 0.40 6.56
C LEU A 150 -21.55 0.84 5.16
N SER A 151 -21.68 2.16 4.97
CA SER A 151 -21.77 2.75 3.63
C SER A 151 -20.47 2.57 2.84
N GLY A 152 -20.51 2.77 1.52
CA GLY A 152 -19.30 2.67 0.68
C GLY A 152 -18.20 3.62 1.12
N GLY A 153 -18.52 4.86 1.47
CA GLY A 153 -17.54 5.82 1.99
C GLY A 153 -16.96 5.43 3.34
N GLN A 154 -17.78 4.89 4.25
CA GLN A 154 -17.32 4.37 5.54
C GLN A 154 -16.42 3.14 5.37
N GLN A 155 -16.71 2.27 4.41
CA GLN A 155 -15.85 1.13 4.08
C GLN A 155 -14.47 1.56 3.60
N GLN A 156 -14.39 2.56 2.72
CA GLN A 156 -13.12 3.12 2.25
C GLN A 156 -12.33 3.75 3.39
N LEU A 157 -13.00 4.51 4.26
CA LEU A 157 -12.35 5.15 5.41
C LEU A 157 -11.80 4.12 6.40
N ARG A 158 -12.56 3.06 6.67
CA ARG A 158 -12.11 1.94 7.49
C ARG A 158 -10.85 1.28 6.89
N ASN A 159 -10.83 1.00 5.59
CA ASN A 159 -9.69 0.38 4.94
C ASN A 159 -8.45 1.27 5.02
N LEU A 160 -8.61 2.57 4.79
CA LEU A 160 -7.53 3.53 4.94
C LEU A 160 -7.00 3.56 6.37
N ALA A 161 -7.88 3.62 7.36
CA ALA A 161 -7.52 3.62 8.77
C ALA A 161 -6.77 2.35 9.18
N ALA A 162 -7.22 1.17 8.72
CA ALA A 162 -6.56 -0.11 8.99
C ALA A 162 -5.12 -0.15 8.44
N VAL A 163 -4.91 0.36 7.24
CA VAL A 163 -3.58 0.41 6.61
C VAL A 163 -2.69 1.44 7.29
N MET A 164 -3.20 2.64 7.57
CA MET A 164 -2.43 3.71 8.23
C MET A 164 -2.06 3.37 9.67
N GLY A 165 -2.89 2.60 10.37
CA GLY A 165 -2.59 2.15 11.73
C GLY A 165 -1.31 1.29 11.83
N MET A 166 -0.91 0.67 10.73
CA MET A 166 0.35 -0.09 10.64
C MET A 166 1.60 0.81 10.45
N GLU A 167 1.42 2.11 10.27
CA GLU A 167 2.48 3.09 10.03
C GLU A 167 3.41 2.69 8.86
N PRO A 168 2.88 2.50 7.65
CA PRO A 168 3.68 2.10 6.50
C PRO A 168 4.68 3.19 6.10
N ILE A 169 5.81 2.80 5.53
CA ILE A 169 6.81 3.72 4.97
C ILE A 169 6.33 4.28 3.63
N LEU A 170 5.69 3.45 2.82
CA LEU A 170 5.07 3.83 1.55
C LEU A 170 3.58 3.51 1.61
N LEU A 171 2.74 4.47 1.28
CA LEU A 171 1.29 4.31 1.18
C LEU A 171 0.84 4.49 -0.27
N ILE A 172 0.12 3.49 -0.80
CA ILE A 172 -0.46 3.47 -2.14
C ILE A 172 -1.98 3.52 -2.02
N LEU A 173 -2.59 4.52 -2.64
CA LEU A 173 -4.05 4.78 -2.62
C LEU A 173 -4.68 4.59 -3.99
#